data_d8656fedcb443cae57095318df289b9d
#
_entry.id   d8656fedcb443cae57095318df289b9d
#
_cell.length_a   1.000
_cell.length_b   1.000
_cell.length_c   1.000
_cell.angle_alpha   90.00
_cell.angle_beta   90.00
_cell.angle_gamma   90.00
#
_symmetry.space_group_name_H-M   'P 1'
#
loop_
_entity.id
_entity.type
_entity.pdbx_description
1 polymer ?
#
loop_
_entity_poly.entity_id
_entity_poly.type
_entity_poly.pdbx_seq_one_letter_code
_entity_poly.pdbx_strand_id
1 'polypeptide(L)'
;LSAKLQGNTLCLFQYVEKHGKGLYEDITKKAEDKKVFYVHGGVEADERESIREITEKSDNAIIVASYGTFSTGINIRNLHNIIFSSPSKSRIRNLQSIGRGLRLKDNNGSATLYDIADDLSYNEKDNYTLNHFRERINIYSEEDFDYEIHNIELNNESNS
;
A
#
# COMPACT_ATOMS: atom_id res chain seq x y z
N LEU A 1 -9.92 -4.91 -0.57
CA LEU A 1 -9.38 -4.43 0.70
C LEU A 1 -9.53 -2.90 0.81
N SER A 2 -8.77 -2.11 0.07
CA SER A 2 -8.73 -0.63 0.19
C SER A 2 -10.10 0.04 0.19
N ALA A 3 -11.02 -0.38 -0.67
CA ALA A 3 -12.38 0.17 -0.76
C ALA A 3 -13.19 -0.01 0.53
N LYS A 4 -12.88 -1.03 1.33
CA LYS A 4 -13.60 -1.37 2.57
C LYS A 4 -12.96 -0.79 3.84
N LEU A 5 -11.70 -0.34 3.78
CA LEU A 5 -11.01 0.21 4.94
C LEU A 5 -11.53 1.61 5.28
N GLN A 6 -11.65 1.90 6.55
CA GLN A 6 -11.96 3.26 7.03
C GLN A 6 -10.68 4.10 7.09
N GLY A 7 -10.82 5.39 6.84
CA GLY A 7 -9.71 6.33 6.87
C GLY A 7 -8.93 6.43 5.54
N ASN A 8 -8.05 7.41 5.47
CA ASN A 8 -7.23 7.64 4.30
C ASN A 8 -6.28 6.47 4.05
N THR A 9 -6.30 5.94 2.85
CA THR A 9 -5.57 4.73 2.45
C THR A 9 -4.60 5.03 1.33
N LEU A 10 -3.35 4.59 1.47
CA LEU A 10 -2.33 4.63 0.44
C LEU A 10 -2.08 3.22 -0.10
N CYS A 11 -2.35 3.00 -1.39
CA CYS A 11 -2.04 1.76 -2.09
C CYS A 11 -0.78 1.95 -2.92
N LEU A 12 0.29 1.21 -2.62
CA LEU A 12 1.56 1.30 -3.32
C LEU A 12 1.74 0.17 -4.32
N PHE A 13 2.12 0.54 -5.55
CA PHE A 13 2.39 -0.39 -6.65
C PHE A 13 3.76 -0.13 -7.29
N GLN A 14 4.28 -1.11 -8.03
CA GLN A 14 5.61 -1.01 -8.64
C GLN A 14 5.57 -0.56 -10.10
N TYR A 15 4.72 -1.15 -10.94
CA TYR A 15 4.72 -0.94 -12.38
C TYR A 15 3.47 -0.17 -12.81
N VAL A 16 3.67 1.04 -13.38
CA VAL A 16 2.59 1.95 -13.77
C VAL A 16 1.64 1.28 -14.77
N GLU A 17 2.17 0.81 -15.90
CA GLU A 17 1.36 0.26 -16.98
C GLU A 17 0.79 -1.14 -16.68
N LYS A 18 1.58 -1.99 -16.01
CA LYS A 18 1.19 -3.39 -15.78
C LYS A 18 0.25 -3.58 -14.60
N HIS A 19 0.41 -2.78 -13.55
CA HIS A 19 -0.33 -2.96 -12.30
C HIS A 19 -1.11 -1.72 -11.89
N GLY A 20 -0.48 -0.54 -11.95
CA GLY A 20 -1.02 0.67 -11.35
C GLY A 20 -2.34 1.10 -11.95
N LYS A 21 -2.45 1.12 -13.29
CA LYS A 21 -3.65 1.53 -13.98
C LYS A 21 -4.84 0.60 -13.70
N GLY A 22 -4.64 -0.71 -13.84
CA GLY A 22 -5.68 -1.70 -13.54
C GLY A 22 -6.12 -1.66 -12.08
N LEU A 23 -5.16 -1.55 -11.15
CA LEU A 23 -5.44 -1.42 -9.73
C LEU A 23 -6.27 -0.15 -9.43
N TYR A 24 -5.92 0.98 -10.02
CA TYR A 24 -6.67 2.22 -9.88
C TYR A 24 -8.10 2.10 -10.40
N GLU A 25 -8.29 1.53 -11.61
CA GLU A 25 -9.61 1.31 -12.21
C GLU A 25 -10.49 0.39 -11.34
N ASP A 26 -9.93 -0.72 -10.85
CA ASP A 26 -10.65 -1.66 -10.01
C ASP A 26 -11.02 -1.07 -8.64
N ILE A 27 -10.12 -0.31 -8.04
CA ILE A 27 -10.40 0.39 -6.78
C ILE A 27 -11.49 1.43 -7.00
N THR A 28 -11.41 2.23 -8.06
CA THR A 28 -12.38 3.28 -8.37
C THR A 28 -13.78 2.71 -8.55
N LYS A 29 -13.91 1.57 -9.25
CA LYS A 29 -15.21 0.88 -9.43
C LYS A 29 -15.83 0.41 -8.12
N LYS A 30 -15.00 0.07 -7.12
CA LYS A 30 -15.44 -0.51 -5.84
C LYS A 30 -15.46 0.49 -4.68
N ALA A 31 -14.97 1.69 -4.91
CA ALA A 31 -14.75 2.66 -3.85
C ALA A 31 -16.00 3.46 -3.45
N GLU A 32 -17.12 3.27 -4.16
CA GLU A 32 -18.38 3.97 -3.91
C GLU A 32 -18.19 5.50 -3.80
N ASP A 33 -18.42 6.08 -2.62
CA ASP A 33 -18.34 7.53 -2.39
C ASP A 33 -16.92 8.05 -2.03
N LYS A 34 -15.90 7.19 -2.07
CA LYS A 34 -14.53 7.59 -1.74
C LYS A 34 -13.86 8.32 -2.89
N LYS A 35 -13.08 9.33 -2.57
CA LYS A 35 -12.18 9.96 -3.54
C LYS A 35 -11.00 9.06 -3.82
N VAL A 36 -10.76 8.71 -5.07
CA VAL A 36 -9.63 7.86 -5.49
C VAL A 36 -8.71 8.67 -6.39
N PHE A 37 -7.44 8.74 -6.03
CA PHE A 37 -6.40 9.46 -6.77
C PHE A 37 -5.38 8.50 -7.33
N TYR A 38 -4.89 8.76 -8.54
CA TYR A 38 -3.83 7.99 -9.18
C TYR A 38 -2.58 8.84 -9.33
N VAL A 39 -1.47 8.42 -8.70
CA VAL A 39 -0.25 9.23 -8.62
C VAL A 39 0.96 8.40 -9.06
N HIS A 40 1.64 8.86 -10.10
CA HIS A 40 2.85 8.25 -10.63
C HIS A 40 3.84 9.32 -11.12
N GLY A 41 4.99 8.92 -11.64
CA GLY A 41 6.04 9.86 -12.05
C GLY A 41 5.66 10.86 -13.15
N GLY A 42 4.62 10.56 -13.93
CA GLY A 42 4.08 11.48 -14.94
C GLY A 42 3.08 12.51 -14.43
N VAL A 43 2.71 12.48 -13.15
CA VAL A 43 1.85 13.50 -12.53
C VAL A 43 2.68 14.71 -12.13
N GLU A 44 2.27 15.89 -12.53
CA GLU A 44 2.98 17.14 -12.22
C GLU A 44 3.05 17.44 -10.72
N ALA A 45 4.06 18.20 -10.31
CA ALA A 45 4.32 18.48 -8.90
C ALA A 45 3.16 19.21 -8.22
N ASP A 46 2.56 20.18 -8.89
CA ASP A 46 1.44 20.99 -8.38
C ASP A 46 0.17 20.12 -8.21
N GLU A 47 -0.05 19.18 -9.12
CA GLU A 47 -1.17 18.25 -9.04
C GLU A 47 -0.97 17.29 -7.85
N ARG A 48 0.25 16.79 -7.66
CA ARG A 48 0.59 15.94 -6.49
C ARG A 48 0.38 16.67 -5.17
N GLU A 49 0.74 17.95 -5.11
CA GLU A 49 0.53 18.77 -3.92
C GLU A 49 -0.97 19.00 -3.67
N SER A 50 -1.75 19.28 -4.71
CA SER A 50 -3.21 19.40 -4.60
C SER A 50 -3.86 18.11 -4.08
N ILE A 51 -3.42 16.94 -4.56
CA ILE A 51 -3.90 15.63 -4.08
C ILE A 51 -3.54 15.45 -2.60
N ARG A 52 -2.32 15.81 -2.20
CA ARG A 52 -1.89 15.77 -0.80
C ARG A 52 -2.81 16.62 0.09
N GLU A 53 -3.04 17.88 -0.28
CA GLU A 53 -3.91 18.79 0.46
C GLU A 53 -5.36 18.29 0.59
N ILE A 54 -5.92 17.78 -0.51
CA ILE A 54 -7.29 17.22 -0.52
C ILE A 54 -7.35 16.00 0.43
N THR A 55 -6.33 15.15 0.37
CA THR A 55 -6.27 13.95 1.22
C THR A 55 -6.14 14.31 2.70
N GLU A 56 -5.31 15.29 3.04
CA GLU A 56 -5.13 15.73 4.43
C GLU A 56 -6.39 16.34 5.03
N LYS A 57 -7.27 16.88 4.20
CA LYS A 57 -8.60 17.43 4.58
C LYS A 57 -9.73 16.39 4.48
N SER A 58 -9.44 15.20 4.01
CA SER A 58 -10.40 14.11 3.84
C SER A 58 -10.21 13.07 4.92
N ASP A 59 -11.30 12.38 5.28
CA ASP A 59 -11.27 11.31 6.28
C ASP A 59 -11.33 9.92 5.65
N ASN A 60 -11.51 9.82 4.34
CA ASN A 60 -11.73 8.53 3.67
C ASN A 60 -11.33 8.55 2.18
N ALA A 61 -10.16 9.09 1.86
CA ALA A 61 -9.62 9.11 0.51
C ALA A 61 -8.70 7.90 0.25
N ILE A 62 -8.58 7.49 -1.01
CA ILE A 62 -7.66 6.44 -1.46
C ILE A 62 -6.67 7.03 -2.46
N ILE A 63 -5.39 6.84 -2.20
CA ILE A 63 -4.32 7.22 -3.12
C ILE A 63 -3.68 5.94 -3.65
N VAL A 64 -3.69 5.76 -4.95
CA VAL A 64 -3.00 4.68 -5.66
C VAL A 64 -1.73 5.27 -6.25
N ALA A 65 -0.57 4.98 -5.64
CA ALA A 65 0.69 5.61 -5.97
C ALA A 65 1.80 4.63 -6.32
N SER A 66 2.68 5.02 -7.24
CA SER A 66 3.90 4.25 -7.48
C SER A 66 4.91 4.43 -6.34
N TYR A 67 5.65 3.37 -6.01
CA TYR A 67 6.70 3.45 -4.99
C TYR A 67 7.73 4.57 -5.27
N GLY A 68 8.08 4.77 -6.54
CA GLY A 68 9.03 5.82 -6.94
C GLY A 68 8.53 7.20 -6.58
N THR A 69 7.28 7.49 -6.87
CA THR A 69 6.67 8.80 -6.59
C THR A 69 6.50 9.02 -5.09
N PHE A 70 6.13 7.99 -4.34
CA PHE A 70 6.00 8.09 -2.89
C PHE A 70 7.34 8.37 -2.22
N SER A 71 8.42 7.71 -2.64
CA SER A 71 9.75 7.90 -2.06
C SER A 71 10.36 9.28 -2.32
N THR A 72 9.88 10.00 -3.34
CA THR A 72 10.42 11.30 -3.78
C THR A 72 9.65 12.51 -3.29
N GLY A 73 8.59 12.35 -2.47
CA GLY A 73 8.02 13.55 -1.89
C GLY A 73 6.52 13.64 -1.62
N ILE A 74 5.77 12.56 -1.58
CA ILE A 74 4.41 12.65 -1.06
C ILE A 74 4.44 12.39 0.44
N ASN A 75 4.53 13.45 1.21
CA ASN A 75 4.44 13.38 2.68
C ASN A 75 3.00 13.68 3.11
N ILE A 76 2.17 12.64 3.20
CA ILE A 76 0.78 12.76 3.67
C ILE A 76 0.74 12.45 5.16
N ARG A 77 0.35 13.43 5.95
CA ARG A 77 0.32 13.33 7.41
C ARG A 77 -0.88 12.57 7.97
N ASN A 78 -1.99 12.55 7.25
CA ASN A 78 -3.25 11.95 7.69
C ASN A 78 -3.53 10.61 6.99
N LEU A 79 -2.56 9.68 7.05
CA LEU A 79 -2.72 8.31 6.57
C LEU A 79 -3.12 7.38 7.72
N HIS A 80 -4.11 6.54 7.46
CA HIS A 80 -4.60 5.53 8.40
C HIS A 80 -4.19 4.12 7.95
N ASN A 81 -4.13 3.89 6.63
CA ASN A 81 -3.81 2.59 6.06
C ASN A 81 -2.77 2.72 4.95
N ILE A 82 -1.84 1.79 4.91
CA ILE A 82 -0.89 1.63 3.80
C ILE A 82 -0.99 0.21 3.30
N ILE A 83 -1.13 0.03 1.99
CA ILE A 83 -1.23 -1.28 1.35
C ILE A 83 -0.06 -1.45 0.37
N PHE A 84 0.72 -2.50 0.57
CA PHE A 84 1.69 -2.96 -0.41
C PHE A 84 1.01 -3.96 -1.33
N SER A 85 0.62 -3.49 -2.53
CA SER A 85 -0.05 -4.34 -3.52
C SER A 85 0.92 -5.14 -4.40
N SER A 86 2.17 -4.74 -4.46
CA SER A 86 3.24 -5.46 -5.16
C SER A 86 4.58 -5.28 -4.44
N PRO A 87 4.74 -5.90 -3.27
CA PRO A 87 5.93 -5.73 -2.47
C PRO A 87 7.16 -6.37 -3.12
N SER A 88 8.31 -5.74 -2.96
CA SER A 88 9.60 -6.28 -3.39
C SER A 88 10.67 -6.08 -2.32
N LYS A 89 11.67 -6.97 -2.30
CA LYS A 89 12.81 -6.91 -1.38
C LYS A 89 13.55 -5.57 -1.38
N SER A 90 13.78 -5.01 -2.57
CA SER A 90 14.54 -3.77 -2.73
C SER A 90 13.85 -2.54 -2.15
N ARG A 91 12.58 -2.63 -1.79
CA ARG A 91 11.76 -1.53 -1.27
C ARG A 91 11.68 -1.49 0.26
N ILE A 92 12.28 -2.44 0.93
CA ILE A 92 12.30 -2.55 2.39
C ILE A 92 12.93 -1.31 3.05
N ARG A 93 13.94 -0.71 2.43
CA ARG A 93 14.55 0.52 2.95
C ARG A 93 13.57 1.70 2.99
N ASN A 94 12.58 1.71 2.10
CA ASN A 94 11.51 2.70 2.12
C ASN A 94 10.53 2.45 3.27
N LEU A 95 10.37 1.19 3.70
CA LEU A 95 9.60 0.83 4.89
C LEU A 95 10.16 1.46 6.16
N GLN A 96 11.46 1.48 6.33
CA GLN A 96 12.11 2.13 7.47
C GLN A 96 11.83 3.62 7.49
N SER A 97 11.81 4.26 6.32
CA SER A 97 11.44 5.68 6.17
C SER A 97 9.96 5.91 6.44
N ILE A 98 9.09 5.02 5.94
CA ILE A 98 7.64 5.08 6.17
C ILE A 98 7.34 4.77 7.64
N GLY A 99 7.96 3.74 8.21
CA GLY A 99 7.76 3.34 9.59
C GLY A 99 8.19 4.42 10.59
N ARG A 100 9.27 5.13 10.33
CA ARG A 100 9.66 6.30 11.14
C ARG A 100 8.64 7.43 11.02
N GLY A 101 8.14 7.70 9.82
CA GLY A 101 7.07 8.69 9.60
C GLY A 101 5.74 8.31 10.26
N LEU A 102 5.43 7.01 10.34
CA LEU A 102 4.24 6.49 11.02
C LEU A 102 4.36 6.52 12.56
N ARG A 103 5.57 6.33 13.08
CA ARG A 103 5.85 6.44 14.53
C ARG A 103 5.89 7.89 15.04
N LEU A 104 6.16 8.86 14.16
CA LEU A 104 6.33 10.28 14.52
C LEU A 104 5.02 11.07 14.56
N LYS A 105 3.87 10.46 14.43
CA LYS A 105 2.61 11.14 14.71
C LYS A 105 2.38 11.23 16.21
N ASP A 106 2.79 12.36 16.75
CA ASP A 106 2.20 12.90 17.98
C ASP A 106 0.67 12.94 17.80
N ASN A 107 -0.04 12.29 18.70
CA ASN A 107 -1.49 12.25 18.82
C ASN A 107 -2.25 11.18 18.02
N ASN A 108 -2.43 10.04 18.64
CA ASN A 108 -3.57 9.10 18.49
C ASN A 108 -3.81 8.39 17.15
N GLY A 109 -2.85 8.22 16.26
CA GLY A 109 -3.11 7.47 15.05
C GLY A 109 -1.90 6.66 14.57
N SER A 110 -1.80 5.41 14.98
CA SER A 110 -0.95 4.43 14.28
C SER A 110 -1.58 4.13 12.92
N ALA A 111 -0.83 4.26 11.83
CA ALA A 111 -1.28 3.74 10.54
C ALA A 111 -1.04 2.23 10.49
N THR A 112 -1.98 1.50 9.91
CA THR A 112 -1.88 0.06 9.71
C THR A 112 -1.26 -0.23 8.35
N LEU A 113 -0.22 -1.07 8.33
CA LEU A 113 0.38 -1.57 7.09
C LEU A 113 -0.23 -2.93 6.74
N TYR A 114 -0.74 -3.05 5.53
CA TYR A 114 -1.20 -4.29 4.91
C TYR A 114 -0.17 -4.73 3.88
N ASP A 115 0.56 -5.77 4.18
CA ASP A 115 1.57 -6.36 3.29
C ASP A 115 0.98 -7.60 2.61
N ILE A 116 0.71 -7.50 1.32
CA ILE A 116 0.11 -8.58 0.55
C ILE A 116 1.21 -9.39 -0.13
N ALA A 117 1.20 -10.70 0.07
CA ALA A 117 2.09 -11.63 -0.59
C ALA A 117 1.30 -12.82 -1.13
N ASP A 118 1.62 -13.23 -2.37
CA ASP A 118 1.03 -14.40 -2.98
C ASP A 118 1.84 -15.64 -2.62
N ASP A 119 1.19 -16.66 -2.06
CA ASP A 119 1.77 -17.98 -1.91
C ASP A 119 1.43 -18.83 -3.14
N LEU A 120 2.37 -18.88 -4.07
CA LEU A 120 2.32 -19.68 -5.28
C LEU A 120 3.22 -20.93 -5.17
N SER A 121 3.47 -21.40 -3.96
CA SER A 121 4.28 -22.59 -3.71
C SER A 121 3.70 -23.82 -4.39
N TYR A 122 4.57 -24.61 -5.04
CA TYR A 122 4.19 -25.84 -5.71
C TYR A 122 5.24 -26.92 -5.46
N ASN A 123 4.80 -28.14 -5.11
CA ASN A 123 5.66 -29.27 -4.83
C ASN A 123 6.81 -28.95 -3.85
N GLU A 124 6.49 -28.41 -2.69
CA GLU A 124 7.45 -28.05 -1.62
C GLU A 124 8.51 -27.02 -2.03
N LYS A 125 8.36 -26.37 -3.18
CA LYS A 125 9.22 -25.27 -3.60
C LYS A 125 8.54 -23.93 -3.28
N ASP A 126 9.15 -23.17 -2.40
CA ASP A 126 8.77 -21.80 -2.13
C ASP A 126 8.91 -20.97 -3.40
N ASN A 127 7.97 -20.06 -3.61
CA ASN A 127 8.08 -19.09 -4.69
C ASN A 127 8.86 -17.85 -4.24
N TYR A 128 9.25 -17.06 -5.23
CA TYR A 128 10.05 -15.86 -5.03
C TYR A 128 9.34 -14.79 -4.17
N THR A 129 8.03 -14.65 -4.32
CA THR A 129 7.22 -13.68 -3.56
C THR A 129 7.13 -14.04 -2.08
N LEU A 130 6.99 -15.33 -1.77
CA LEU A 130 6.95 -15.83 -0.40
C LEU A 130 8.31 -15.66 0.31
N ASN A 131 9.42 -15.90 -0.39
CA ASN A 131 10.75 -15.64 0.15
C ASN A 131 10.98 -14.18 0.49
N HIS A 132 10.54 -13.26 -0.39
CA HIS A 132 10.58 -11.83 -0.13
C HIS A 132 9.69 -11.42 1.04
N PHE A 133 8.55 -12.07 1.20
CA PHE A 133 7.66 -11.84 2.33
C PHE A 133 8.34 -12.23 3.65
N ARG A 134 8.97 -13.39 3.71
CA ARG A 134 9.75 -13.84 4.90
C ARG A 134 10.85 -12.85 5.26
N GLU A 135 11.56 -12.29 4.28
CA GLU A 135 12.57 -11.26 4.53
C GLU A 135 11.95 -9.98 5.12
N ARG A 136 10.77 -9.58 4.66
CA ARG A 136 10.05 -8.43 5.24
C ARG A 136 9.62 -8.68 6.67
N ILE A 137 9.14 -9.88 6.99
CA ILE A 137 8.80 -10.29 8.37
C ILE A 137 10.01 -10.15 9.29
N ASN A 138 11.19 -10.57 8.86
CA ASN A 138 12.41 -10.40 9.64
C ASN A 138 12.66 -8.93 9.97
N ILE A 139 12.45 -8.03 9.00
CA ILE A 139 12.62 -6.59 9.21
C ILE A 139 11.55 -6.03 10.16
N TYR A 140 10.31 -6.47 10.05
CA TYR A 140 9.26 -6.06 11.01
C TYR A 140 9.65 -6.46 12.43
N SER A 141 10.22 -7.65 12.61
CA SER A 141 10.70 -8.13 13.89
C SER A 141 11.93 -7.34 14.39
N GLU A 142 12.88 -7.02 13.50
CA GLU A 142 14.07 -6.22 13.83
C GLU A 142 13.73 -4.78 14.22
N GLU A 143 12.70 -4.21 13.61
CA GLU A 143 12.23 -2.84 13.87
C GLU A 143 11.18 -2.78 15.00
N ASP A 144 10.89 -3.89 15.64
CA ASP A 144 9.97 -3.99 16.78
C ASP A 144 8.53 -3.55 16.42
N PHE A 145 8.08 -3.92 15.21
CA PHE A 145 6.69 -3.73 14.79
C PHE A 145 5.82 -4.89 15.27
N ASP A 146 4.68 -4.57 15.85
CA ASP A 146 3.62 -5.56 16.05
C ASP A 146 3.01 -5.96 14.69
N TYR A 147 2.94 -7.26 14.43
CA TYR A 147 2.33 -7.76 13.20
C TYR A 147 1.56 -9.06 13.41
N GLU A 148 0.57 -9.28 12.56
CA GLU A 148 -0.20 -10.51 12.46
C GLU A 148 -0.14 -11.07 11.05
N ILE A 149 -0.10 -12.39 10.91
CA ILE A 149 -0.10 -13.07 9.61
C ILE A 149 -1.46 -13.71 9.38
N HIS A 150 -2.12 -13.32 8.30
CA HIS A 150 -3.40 -13.87 7.88
C HIS A 150 -3.25 -14.68 6.60
N ASN A 151 -3.60 -15.96 6.63
CA ASN A 151 -3.71 -16.79 5.43
C ASN A 151 -5.11 -16.65 4.86
N ILE A 152 -5.22 -16.20 3.61
CA ILE A 152 -6.49 -16.02 2.91
C ILE A 152 -6.51 -16.97 1.72
N GLU A 153 -7.41 -17.95 1.74
CA GLU A 153 -7.67 -18.81 0.59
C GLU A 153 -8.52 -18.02 -0.42
N LEU A 154 -8.02 -17.90 -1.65
CA LEU A 154 -8.80 -17.36 -2.75
C LEU A 154 -9.72 -18.44 -3.26
N ASN A 155 -10.97 -18.43 -2.82
CA ASN A 155 -12.00 -19.26 -3.44
C ASN A 155 -12.15 -18.79 -4.90
N ASN A 156 -11.88 -19.67 -5.84
CA ASN A 156 -12.31 -19.48 -7.22
C ASN A 156 -13.85 -19.53 -7.23
N GLU A 157 -14.49 -18.40 -7.04
CA GLU A 157 -15.85 -18.25 -7.49
C GLU A 157 -15.80 -18.35 -9.01
N SER A 158 -15.94 -19.59 -9.49
CA SER A 158 -16.21 -19.89 -10.88
C SER A 158 -17.45 -19.10 -11.28
N ASN A 159 -17.24 -18.15 -12.19
CA ASN A 159 -18.30 -17.47 -12.91
C ASN A 159 -19.33 -18.51 -13.39
N SER A 160 -20.50 -18.47 -12.83
CA SER A 160 -21.72 -19.05 -13.38
C SER A 160 -22.48 -17.95 -14.06
#